data_6bee96a49b3372c6e685672bfaf05e75
#
_entry.id   6bee96a49b3372c6e685672bfaf05e75
#
_cell.length_a   1.000
_cell.length_b   1.000
_cell.length_c   1.000
_cell.angle_alpha   90.00
_cell.angle_beta   90.00
_cell.angle_gamma   90.00
#
_symmetry.space_group_name_H-M   'P 1'
#
loop_
_entity.id
_entity.type
_entity.pdbx_description
1 polymer ?
#
loop_
_entity_poly.entity_id
_entity_poly.type
_entity_poly.pdbx_seq_one_letter_code
_entity_poly.pdbx_strand_id
1 'polypeptide(L)'
;MKKNAFTLVELLAVLVIIGILSAISIAIYSNSIIESKKSLSDFQKKQLVESARTYVAVNTIGFNNIFDNITVGENDSCVALEIQVLTTEGLIGKDVVDPEDTNTKLDGYIKIKYDADTSQYEYKYENESYASSTCKYKFWVEDGVVKHTD
;
A
#
# COMPACT_ATOMS: atom_id res chain seq x y z
N MET A 1 -18.54 -6.92 62.00
CA MET A 1 -18.58 -6.79 60.56
C MET A 1 -19.23 -8.04 59.96
N LYS A 2 -20.44 -7.94 59.33
CA LYS A 2 -21.05 -9.05 58.61
C LYS A 2 -20.27 -9.29 57.31
N LYS A 3 -19.60 -10.42 57.21
CA LYS A 3 -19.02 -10.86 55.93
C LYS A 3 -20.15 -11.41 55.07
N ASN A 4 -20.53 -10.66 54.04
CA ASN A 4 -21.46 -11.16 53.05
C ASN A 4 -20.69 -12.20 52.20
N ALA A 5 -21.04 -13.47 52.36
CA ALA A 5 -20.53 -14.53 51.48
C ALA A 5 -21.33 -14.50 50.17
N PHE A 6 -20.65 -14.48 49.06
CA PHE A 6 -21.26 -14.60 47.74
C PHE A 6 -22.00 -15.93 47.61
N THR A 7 -23.21 -15.90 47.10
CA THR A 7 -23.98 -17.12 46.83
C THR A 7 -23.48 -17.79 45.54
N LEU A 8 -23.56 -19.10 45.48
CA LEU A 8 -23.19 -19.88 44.31
C LEU A 8 -23.98 -19.44 43.05
N VAL A 9 -25.21 -19.01 43.23
CA VAL A 9 -26.10 -18.50 42.19
C VAL A 9 -25.61 -17.16 41.62
N GLU A 10 -25.10 -16.24 42.45
CA GLU A 10 -24.54 -14.97 42.02
C GLU A 10 -23.26 -15.18 41.17
N LEU A 11 -22.41 -16.13 41.60
CA LEU A 11 -21.21 -16.46 40.83
C LEU A 11 -21.59 -17.06 39.47
N LEU A 12 -22.54 -17.96 39.41
CA LEU A 12 -23.00 -18.59 38.18
C LEU A 12 -23.64 -17.58 37.22
N ALA A 13 -24.45 -16.64 37.75
CA ALA A 13 -25.03 -15.56 36.93
C ALA A 13 -23.97 -14.67 36.29
N VAL A 14 -22.91 -14.30 37.02
CA VAL A 14 -21.80 -13.50 36.50
C VAL A 14 -21.07 -14.25 35.38
N LEU A 15 -20.79 -15.56 35.56
CA LEU A 15 -20.10 -16.36 34.52
C LEU A 15 -20.94 -16.46 33.25
N VAL A 16 -22.25 -16.59 33.33
CA VAL A 16 -23.14 -16.61 32.15
C VAL A 16 -23.10 -15.27 31.41
N ILE A 17 -23.21 -14.16 32.16
CA ILE A 17 -23.14 -12.82 31.53
C ILE A 17 -21.81 -12.58 30.84
N ILE A 18 -20.68 -12.91 31.48
CA ILE A 18 -19.36 -12.78 30.90
C ILE A 18 -19.23 -13.67 29.65
N GLY A 19 -19.76 -14.88 29.66
CA GLY A 19 -19.76 -15.79 28.51
C GLY A 19 -20.49 -15.21 27.31
N ILE A 20 -21.68 -14.62 27.50
CA ILE A 20 -22.46 -13.98 26.44
C ILE A 20 -21.74 -12.76 25.89
N LEU A 21 -21.24 -11.89 26.78
CA LEU A 21 -20.51 -10.69 26.36
C LEU A 21 -19.23 -11.02 25.57
N SER A 22 -18.51 -12.07 25.99
CA SER A 22 -17.30 -12.52 25.28
C SER A 22 -17.61 -13.02 23.86
N ALA A 23 -18.71 -13.76 23.67
CA ALA A 23 -19.08 -14.27 22.34
C ALA A 23 -19.40 -13.14 21.34
N ILE A 24 -20.07 -12.08 21.79
CA ILE A 24 -20.39 -10.91 20.95
C ILE A 24 -19.14 -10.09 20.64
N SER A 25 -18.25 -9.92 21.61
CA SER A 25 -17.04 -9.11 21.47
C SER A 25 -16.08 -9.64 20.42
N ILE A 26 -15.94 -10.95 20.27
CA ILE A 26 -15.03 -11.57 19.29
C ILE A 26 -15.44 -11.24 17.86
N ALA A 27 -16.73 -11.30 17.53
CA ALA A 27 -17.23 -11.03 16.19
C ALA A 27 -17.02 -9.56 15.78
N ILE A 28 -17.28 -8.63 16.68
CA ILE A 28 -17.10 -7.18 16.44
C ILE A 28 -15.61 -6.86 16.28
N TYR A 29 -14.77 -7.44 17.13
CA TYR A 29 -13.33 -7.19 17.09
C TYR A 29 -12.68 -7.67 15.78
N SER A 30 -13.05 -8.86 15.30
CA SER A 30 -12.53 -9.42 14.04
C SER A 30 -12.84 -8.53 12.83
N ASN A 31 -14.09 -8.07 12.71
CA ASN A 31 -14.50 -7.19 11.62
C ASN A 31 -13.75 -5.84 11.66
N SER A 32 -13.59 -5.27 12.84
CA SER A 32 -12.90 -3.99 13.05
C SER A 32 -11.42 -4.08 12.66
N ILE A 33 -10.76 -5.21 12.95
CA ILE A 33 -9.36 -5.42 12.54
C ILE A 33 -9.24 -5.52 11.02
N ILE A 34 -10.12 -6.27 10.36
CA ILE A 34 -10.09 -6.42 8.90
C ILE A 34 -10.28 -5.07 8.21
N GLU A 35 -11.25 -4.29 8.67
CA GLU A 35 -11.51 -2.95 8.13
C GLU A 35 -10.34 -1.99 8.37
N SER A 36 -9.73 -2.04 9.55
CA SER A 36 -8.56 -1.25 9.88
C SER A 36 -7.35 -1.60 9.02
N LYS A 37 -7.09 -2.88 8.76
CA LYS A 37 -6.02 -3.34 7.87
C LYS A 37 -6.23 -2.86 6.44
N LYS A 38 -7.46 -2.95 5.93
CA LYS A 38 -7.80 -2.47 4.59
C LYS A 38 -7.60 -0.95 4.47
N SER A 39 -8.08 -0.19 5.44
CA SER A 39 -7.89 1.27 5.48
C SER A 39 -6.42 1.65 5.52
N LEU A 40 -5.58 0.91 6.27
CA LEU A 40 -4.14 1.12 6.34
C LEU A 40 -3.46 0.79 5.00
N SER A 41 -3.87 -0.30 4.35
CA SER A 41 -3.40 -0.69 3.02
C SER A 41 -3.70 0.40 1.98
N ASP A 42 -4.93 0.90 1.94
CA ASP A 42 -5.33 1.97 1.03
C ASP A 42 -4.55 3.28 1.29
N PHE A 43 -4.30 3.60 2.55
CA PHE A 43 -3.49 4.75 2.93
C PHE A 43 -2.03 4.60 2.48
N GLN A 44 -1.42 3.43 2.67
CA GLN A 44 -0.05 3.17 2.20
C GLN A 44 0.05 3.27 0.68
N LYS A 45 -0.91 2.69 -0.07
CA LYS A 45 -0.95 2.79 -1.54
C LYS A 45 -1.02 4.26 -2.00
N LYS A 46 -1.81 5.10 -1.31
CA LYS A 46 -1.83 6.54 -1.58
C LYS A 46 -0.48 7.22 -1.28
N GLN A 47 0.17 6.86 -0.19
CA GLN A 47 1.50 7.40 0.12
C GLN A 47 2.54 7.01 -0.93
N LEU A 48 2.50 5.77 -1.43
CA LEU A 48 3.38 5.34 -2.52
C LEU A 48 3.17 6.15 -3.78
N VAL A 49 1.92 6.41 -4.15
CA VAL A 49 1.57 7.25 -5.30
C VAL A 49 2.09 8.68 -5.12
N GLU A 50 1.94 9.29 -3.94
CA GLU A 50 2.45 10.64 -3.69
C GLU A 50 3.98 10.69 -3.65
N SER A 51 4.63 9.64 -3.15
CA SER A 51 6.10 9.51 -3.20
C SER A 51 6.60 9.38 -4.64
N ALA A 52 5.90 8.62 -5.48
CA ALA A 52 6.22 8.51 -6.90
C ALA A 52 6.03 9.86 -7.63
N ARG A 53 4.98 10.60 -7.29
CA ARG A 53 4.75 11.95 -7.83
C ARG A 53 5.88 12.90 -7.45
N THR A 54 6.34 12.82 -6.21
CA THR A 54 7.49 13.60 -5.73
C THR A 54 8.78 13.20 -6.46
N TYR A 55 9.01 11.89 -6.65
CA TYR A 55 10.16 11.39 -7.39
C TYR A 55 10.21 11.95 -8.82
N VAL A 56 9.09 11.88 -9.53
CA VAL A 56 8.96 12.41 -10.89
C VAL A 56 9.23 13.92 -10.91
N ALA A 57 8.65 14.67 -9.98
CA ALA A 57 8.82 16.13 -9.91
C ALA A 57 10.27 16.56 -9.65
N VAL A 58 11.01 15.82 -8.82
CA VAL A 58 12.41 16.12 -8.50
C VAL A 58 13.34 15.74 -9.66
N ASN A 59 13.04 14.64 -10.37
CA ASN A 59 13.86 14.09 -11.45
C ASN A 59 13.37 14.50 -12.85
N THR A 60 12.72 15.64 -12.97
CA THR A 60 12.06 16.12 -14.20
C THR A 60 12.98 16.09 -15.42
N ILE A 61 14.28 16.40 -15.27
CA ILE A 61 15.24 16.44 -16.38
C ILE A 61 15.44 15.05 -17.00
N GLY A 62 15.54 13.99 -16.19
CA GLY A 62 15.67 12.60 -16.68
C GLY A 62 14.35 12.04 -17.22
N PHE A 63 13.23 12.49 -16.70
CA PHE A 63 11.91 12.03 -17.12
C PHE A 63 11.36 12.76 -18.35
N ASN A 64 11.71 14.00 -18.60
CA ASN A 64 11.21 14.75 -19.78
C ASN A 64 11.49 14.00 -21.08
N ASN A 65 12.68 13.43 -21.24
CA ASN A 65 13.00 12.65 -22.44
C ASN A 65 12.15 11.39 -22.57
N ILE A 66 11.72 10.80 -21.46
CA ILE A 66 10.87 9.60 -21.45
C ILE A 66 9.42 9.99 -21.70
N PHE A 67 8.94 11.03 -21.04
CA PHE A 67 7.54 11.47 -21.14
C PHE A 67 7.23 12.19 -22.46
N ASP A 68 8.19 12.90 -23.05
CA ASP A 68 8.06 13.49 -24.40
C ASP A 68 7.88 12.42 -25.49
N ASN A 69 8.36 11.19 -25.22
CA ASN A 69 8.21 10.04 -26.11
C ASN A 69 6.98 9.17 -25.80
N ILE A 70 6.21 9.47 -24.78
CA ILE A 70 4.95 8.78 -24.49
C ILE A 70 3.91 9.22 -25.53
N THR A 71 3.67 8.35 -26.51
CA THR A 71 2.66 8.59 -27.55
C THR A 71 1.28 8.36 -26.96
N VAL A 72 0.44 9.37 -27.05
CA VAL A 72 -0.95 9.30 -26.60
C VAL A 72 -1.69 8.25 -27.42
N GLY A 73 -2.34 7.29 -26.73
CA GLY A 73 -3.19 6.28 -27.37
C GLY A 73 -2.57 4.89 -27.52
N GLU A 74 -1.29 4.69 -27.27
CA GLU A 74 -0.70 3.35 -27.18
C GLU A 74 -0.85 2.79 -25.76
N ASN A 75 -1.41 1.59 -25.63
CA ASN A 75 -1.65 0.96 -24.34
C ASN A 75 -0.38 0.71 -23.51
N ASP A 76 0.77 0.56 -24.21
CA ASP A 76 2.06 0.27 -23.59
C ASP A 76 2.90 1.54 -23.33
N SER A 77 2.39 2.70 -23.73
CA SER A 77 3.02 4.00 -23.50
C SER A 77 2.82 4.45 -22.05
N CYS A 78 3.50 3.78 -21.15
CA CYS A 78 3.51 4.08 -19.71
C CYS A 78 4.90 3.88 -19.13
N VAL A 79 5.08 4.40 -17.92
CA VAL A 79 6.27 4.17 -17.10
C VAL A 79 5.89 3.27 -15.94
N ALA A 80 6.67 2.21 -15.71
CA ALA A 80 6.60 1.39 -14.50
C ALA A 80 7.74 1.78 -13.56
N LEU A 81 7.40 2.34 -12.42
CA LEU A 81 8.33 2.71 -11.37
C LEU A 81 8.26 1.67 -10.25
N GLU A 82 9.32 0.89 -10.09
CA GLU A 82 9.42 -0.11 -9.02
C GLU A 82 9.43 0.57 -7.64
N ILE A 83 8.76 -0.03 -6.65
CA ILE A 83 8.71 0.51 -5.28
C ILE A 83 10.12 0.64 -4.68
N GLN A 84 11.04 -0.26 -5.01
CA GLN A 84 12.41 -0.21 -4.52
C GLN A 84 13.15 1.07 -4.94
N VAL A 85 12.79 1.68 -6.05
CA VAL A 85 13.34 2.99 -6.45
C VAL A 85 13.02 4.04 -5.40
N LEU A 86 11.77 4.08 -4.91
CA LEU A 86 11.34 5.04 -3.90
C LEU A 86 12.04 4.82 -2.55
N THR A 87 12.35 3.56 -2.19
CA THR A 87 13.11 3.25 -0.98
C THR A 87 14.59 3.64 -1.11
N THR A 88 15.19 3.43 -2.28
CA THR A 88 16.58 3.76 -2.55
C THR A 88 16.80 5.27 -2.54
N GLU A 89 15.84 6.02 -3.07
CA GLU A 89 15.84 7.50 -3.05
C GLU A 89 15.40 8.09 -1.69
N GLY A 90 15.06 7.24 -0.70
CA GLY A 90 14.71 7.68 0.64
C GLY A 90 13.35 8.36 0.76
N LEU A 91 12.48 8.23 -0.23
CA LEU A 91 11.13 8.80 -0.25
C LEU A 91 10.13 7.98 0.57
N ILE A 92 10.43 6.70 0.79
CA ILE A 92 9.68 5.80 1.67
C ILE A 92 10.64 4.97 2.53
N GLY A 93 10.12 4.43 3.64
CA GLY A 93 10.91 3.56 4.54
C GLY A 93 11.32 2.24 3.85
N LYS A 94 12.44 1.66 4.28
CA LYS A 94 12.98 0.42 3.71
C LYS A 94 12.14 -0.83 3.99
N ASP A 95 11.31 -0.80 5.02
CA ASP A 95 10.55 -1.94 5.52
C ASP A 95 9.04 -1.67 5.44
N VAL A 96 8.57 -1.26 4.27
CA VAL A 96 7.13 -1.15 4.02
C VAL A 96 6.59 -2.56 3.82
N VAL A 97 5.80 -3.03 4.78
CA VAL A 97 5.14 -4.34 4.75
C VAL A 97 3.70 -4.19 4.32
N ASP A 98 3.15 -5.25 3.73
CA ASP A 98 1.73 -5.30 3.41
C ASP A 98 0.92 -5.39 4.71
N PRO A 99 -0.01 -4.45 4.99
CA PRO A 99 -0.85 -4.52 6.19
C PRO A 99 -1.78 -5.72 6.20
N GLU A 100 -2.11 -6.28 5.05
CA GLU A 100 -2.93 -7.48 4.93
C GLU A 100 -2.12 -8.74 5.23
N ASP A 101 -0.83 -8.76 4.88
CA ASP A 101 0.11 -9.83 5.22
C ASP A 101 1.44 -9.23 5.71
N THR A 102 1.56 -9.06 7.02
CA THR A 102 2.74 -8.46 7.67
C THR A 102 4.05 -9.25 7.52
N ASN A 103 3.99 -10.46 6.96
CA ASN A 103 5.17 -11.27 6.68
C ASN A 103 5.75 -11.01 5.28
N THR A 104 4.99 -10.33 4.42
CA THR A 104 5.42 -9.97 3.07
C THR A 104 5.73 -8.49 2.98
N LYS A 105 6.79 -8.15 2.25
CA LYS A 105 7.03 -6.76 1.87
C LYS A 105 6.01 -6.35 0.82
N LEU A 106 5.62 -5.09 0.87
CA LEU A 106 4.76 -4.54 -0.17
C LEU A 106 5.54 -4.57 -1.49
N ASP A 107 5.07 -5.38 -2.41
CA ASP A 107 5.62 -5.52 -3.77
C ASP A 107 4.70 -4.81 -4.77
N GLY A 108 5.17 -4.63 -5.99
CA GLY A 108 4.43 -3.99 -7.06
C GLY A 108 5.18 -2.81 -7.66
N TYR A 109 4.47 -2.02 -8.44
CA TYR A 109 5.02 -0.84 -9.09
C TYR A 109 3.98 0.27 -9.22
N ILE A 110 4.45 1.49 -9.41
CA ILE A 110 3.60 2.61 -9.77
C ILE A 110 3.59 2.75 -11.28
N LYS A 111 2.42 2.58 -11.87
CA LYS A 111 2.18 2.83 -13.28
C LYS A 111 1.88 4.32 -13.49
N ILE A 112 2.66 4.95 -14.35
CA ILE A 112 2.52 6.37 -14.68
C ILE A 112 2.13 6.47 -16.14
N LYS A 113 1.00 7.11 -16.42
CA LYS A 113 0.49 7.40 -17.78
C LYS A 113 0.31 8.89 -17.94
N TYR A 114 0.46 9.37 -19.17
CA TYR A 114 0.04 10.71 -19.51
C TYR A 114 -1.40 10.69 -20.05
N ASP A 115 -2.25 11.47 -19.43
CA ASP A 115 -3.61 11.70 -19.88
C ASP A 115 -3.64 12.99 -20.72
N ALA A 116 -3.90 12.83 -22.02
CA ALA A 116 -3.94 13.94 -22.95
C ALA A 116 -5.15 14.84 -22.79
N ASP A 117 -6.26 14.29 -22.30
CA ASP A 117 -7.49 15.05 -22.12
C ASP A 117 -7.37 16.05 -20.99
N THR A 118 -6.70 15.65 -19.91
CA THR A 118 -6.45 16.50 -18.74
C THR A 118 -5.08 17.19 -18.79
N SER A 119 -4.19 16.80 -19.69
CA SER A 119 -2.79 17.23 -19.76
C SER A 119 -2.04 16.99 -18.44
N GLN A 120 -2.34 15.89 -17.76
CA GLN A 120 -1.75 15.52 -16.48
C GLN A 120 -1.25 14.07 -16.48
N TYR A 121 -0.33 13.78 -15.57
CA TYR A 121 0.10 12.40 -15.32
C TYR A 121 -0.82 11.73 -14.33
N GLU A 122 -1.35 10.56 -14.72
CA GLU A 122 -2.09 9.65 -13.85
C GLU A 122 -1.11 8.66 -13.22
N TYR A 123 -1.20 8.50 -11.90
CA TYR A 123 -0.38 7.59 -11.11
C TYR A 123 -1.27 6.53 -10.48
N LYS A 124 -0.95 5.27 -10.72
CA LYS A 124 -1.72 4.14 -10.18
C LYS A 124 -0.79 3.08 -9.60
N TYR A 125 -1.05 2.66 -8.38
CA TYR A 125 -0.38 1.50 -7.80
C TYR A 125 -0.94 0.21 -8.42
N GLU A 126 -0.06 -0.67 -8.89
CA GLU A 126 -0.38 -2.00 -9.39
C GLU A 126 0.28 -3.04 -8.48
N ASN A 127 -0.54 -3.96 -7.96
CA ASN A 127 -0.13 -5.04 -7.05
C ASN A 127 0.36 -6.27 -7.81
N GLU A 128 0.94 -6.08 -8.97
CA GLU A 128 1.55 -7.13 -9.77
C GLU A 128 3.07 -7.02 -9.67
N SER A 129 3.77 -8.15 -9.87
CA SER A 129 5.23 -8.11 -9.93
C SER A 129 5.68 -7.11 -10.99
N TYR A 130 6.62 -6.26 -10.63
CA TYR A 130 7.25 -5.30 -11.55
C TYR A 130 7.73 -5.96 -12.85
N ALA A 131 8.22 -7.21 -12.77
CA ALA A 131 8.68 -7.97 -13.94
C ALA A 131 7.56 -8.23 -14.96
N SER A 132 6.29 -8.32 -14.52
CA SER A 132 5.12 -8.53 -15.40
C SER A 132 4.59 -7.26 -16.06
N SER A 133 5.14 -6.09 -15.71
CA SER A 133 4.72 -4.81 -16.28
C SER A 133 4.89 -4.76 -17.80
N THR A 134 3.83 -4.37 -18.50
CA THR A 134 3.81 -4.17 -19.96
C THR A 134 4.27 -2.77 -20.37
N CYS A 135 4.60 -1.88 -19.43
CA CYS A 135 5.07 -0.53 -19.73
C CYS A 135 6.37 -0.55 -20.53
N LYS A 136 6.43 0.33 -21.54
CA LYS A 136 7.58 0.51 -22.41
C LYS A 136 8.80 1.02 -21.63
N TYR A 137 8.59 1.94 -20.73
CA TYR A 137 9.64 2.53 -19.90
C TYR A 137 9.58 1.96 -18.51
N LYS A 138 10.73 1.58 -17.94
CA LYS A 138 10.83 0.93 -16.63
C LYS A 138 11.95 1.56 -15.82
N PHE A 139 11.71 1.75 -14.53
CA PHE A 139 12.70 2.15 -13.53
C PHE A 139 12.80 1.08 -12.47
N TRP A 140 14.00 0.59 -12.21
CA TRP A 140 14.27 -0.47 -11.22
C TRP A 140 15.56 -0.20 -10.47
N VAL A 141 15.83 -0.99 -9.43
CA VAL A 141 17.08 -0.95 -8.66
C VAL A 141 17.90 -2.19 -8.95
N GLU A 142 19.16 -1.98 -9.33
CA GLU A 142 20.15 -3.04 -9.52
C GLU A 142 21.43 -2.64 -8.79
N ASP A 143 21.93 -3.52 -7.91
CA ASP A 143 23.11 -3.25 -7.07
C ASP A 143 23.02 -1.94 -6.26
N GLY A 144 21.82 -1.58 -5.80
CA GLY A 144 21.57 -0.35 -5.05
C GLY A 144 21.60 0.94 -5.87
N VAL A 145 21.61 0.83 -7.19
CA VAL A 145 21.59 1.96 -8.13
C VAL A 145 20.28 1.93 -8.93
N VAL A 146 19.67 3.09 -9.08
CA VAL A 146 18.48 3.24 -9.93
C VAL A 146 18.88 3.14 -11.39
N LYS A 147 18.25 2.24 -12.13
CA LYS A 147 18.37 2.01 -13.57
C LYS A 147 17.05 2.35 -14.25
N HIS A 148 17.13 2.66 -15.52
CA HIS A 148 15.94 2.87 -16.37
C HIS A 148 16.17 2.32 -17.78
N THR A 149 15.09 2.05 -18.50
CA THR A 149 15.14 1.77 -19.94
C THR A 149 15.50 3.04 -20.69
N ASP A 150 16.38 2.90 -21.64
CA ASP A 150 16.79 3.99 -22.57
C ASP A 150 15.66 4.34 -23.55
#